data_07a1f1a94f208864307fadbca957503d
#
_entry.id   07a1f1a94f208864307fadbca957503d
#
_cell.length_a   1.000
_cell.length_b   1.000
_cell.length_c   1.000
_cell.angle_alpha   90.00
_cell.angle_beta   90.00
_cell.angle_gamma   90.00
#
_symmetry.space_group_name_H-M   'P 1'
#
loop_
_entity.id
_entity.type
_entity.pdbx_description
1 polymer ?
#
loop_
_entity_poly.entity_id
_entity_poly.type
_entity_poly.pdbx_seq_one_letter_code
_entity_poly.pdbx_strand_id
1 'polypeptide(L)'
;MDFFLLLFWLFFFFTALLPMLQQKRTNALRTELIRRLEKKRRSRVITLIHRQEALSFLGIPVSRYIDIEDSEQVLRAIRLTPPEMPIDLILHTPGGLVLAAEQIAFALARHPAKVTVFVPHYAMSGGTLIALAADEIVLDENAVLGPVDPQLGEYPAASILSVLKAKPIEAIDDRTLILADVAQKAMRQVRTSLEDLLRRKMDEQIAADLARLFSEGRWTHDYPIGTDELARFGIRFRTDMPEEIYRLMELYPQPAGRRPSVQYIPFPYERPYERPERRSR
;
A
#
# COMPACT_ATOMS: atom_id res chain seq x y z
N MET A 1 -49.54 6.57 16.57
CA MET A 1 -48.07 6.31 16.56
C MET A 1 -47.39 7.62 16.89
N ASP A 2 -46.73 7.72 18.03
CA ASP A 2 -46.28 8.99 18.59
C ASP A 2 -45.22 9.61 17.68
N PHE A 3 -45.30 10.91 17.47
CA PHE A 3 -44.35 11.69 16.65
C PHE A 3 -42.90 11.44 17.04
N PHE A 4 -42.60 11.28 18.33
CA PHE A 4 -41.29 10.93 18.86
C PHE A 4 -40.82 9.54 18.40
N LEU A 5 -41.71 8.57 18.33
CA LEU A 5 -41.36 7.22 17.85
C LEU A 5 -41.02 7.24 16.36
N LEU A 6 -41.72 8.03 15.56
CA LEU A 6 -41.42 8.23 14.14
C LEU A 6 -40.03 8.88 13.95
N LEU A 7 -39.74 9.96 14.72
CA LEU A 7 -38.43 10.61 14.71
C LEU A 7 -37.30 9.67 15.13
N PHE A 8 -37.54 8.85 16.15
CA PHE A 8 -36.58 7.83 16.58
C PHE A 8 -36.26 6.83 15.46
N TRP A 9 -37.29 6.31 14.80
CA TRP A 9 -37.10 5.35 13.69
C TRP A 9 -36.44 5.98 12.47
N LEU A 10 -36.75 7.22 12.13
CA LEU A 10 -36.07 7.97 11.09
C LEU A 10 -34.60 8.21 11.44
N PHE A 11 -34.33 8.66 12.65
CA PHE A 11 -32.95 8.82 13.13
C PHE A 11 -32.17 7.52 13.05
N PHE A 12 -32.74 6.41 13.55
CA PHE A 12 -32.11 5.09 13.49
C PHE A 12 -31.88 4.63 12.04
N PHE A 13 -32.85 4.83 11.16
CA PHE A 13 -32.71 4.51 9.74
C PHE A 13 -31.54 5.24 9.10
N PHE A 14 -31.45 6.55 9.27
CA PHE A 14 -30.41 7.36 8.64
C PHE A 14 -29.02 7.16 9.28
N THR A 15 -28.95 6.93 10.58
CA THR A 15 -27.68 6.85 11.31
C THR A 15 -27.10 5.44 11.39
N ALA A 16 -27.93 4.41 11.39
CA ALA A 16 -27.49 3.01 11.54
C ALA A 16 -27.80 2.14 10.31
N LEU A 17 -29.05 2.11 9.87
CA LEU A 17 -29.45 1.16 8.83
C LEU A 17 -28.93 1.54 7.44
N LEU A 18 -29.05 2.80 7.06
CA LEU A 18 -28.62 3.27 5.73
C LEU A 18 -27.10 3.11 5.52
N PRO A 19 -26.20 3.51 6.45
CA PRO A 19 -24.76 3.26 6.32
C PRO A 19 -24.43 1.78 6.25
N MET A 20 -25.12 0.93 7.03
CA MET A 20 -24.93 -0.52 7.00
C MET A 20 -25.29 -1.11 5.62
N LEU A 21 -26.40 -0.67 5.02
CA LEU A 21 -26.80 -1.11 3.67
C LEU A 21 -25.80 -0.65 2.61
N GLN A 22 -25.33 0.60 2.70
CA GLN A 22 -24.31 1.14 1.80
C GLN A 22 -23.00 0.34 1.91
N GLN A 23 -22.58 0.02 3.13
CA GLN A 23 -21.37 -0.79 3.33
C GLN A 23 -21.51 -2.21 2.77
N LYS A 24 -22.66 -2.87 2.98
CA LYS A 24 -22.94 -4.18 2.37
C LYS A 24 -22.86 -4.12 0.85
N ARG A 25 -23.45 -3.09 0.22
CA ARG A 25 -23.39 -2.89 -1.23
C ARG A 25 -21.96 -2.69 -1.71
N THR A 26 -21.16 -1.84 -1.04
CA THR A 26 -19.75 -1.61 -1.38
C THR A 26 -18.93 -2.90 -1.26
N ASN A 27 -19.12 -3.67 -0.19
CA ASN A 27 -18.43 -4.95 -0.01
C ASN A 27 -18.82 -5.98 -1.08
N ALA A 28 -20.09 -6.03 -1.50
CA ALA A 28 -20.53 -6.90 -2.58
C ALA A 28 -19.86 -6.51 -3.92
N LEU A 29 -19.77 -5.21 -4.23
CA LEU A 29 -19.09 -4.71 -5.42
C LEU A 29 -17.59 -5.02 -5.40
N ARG A 30 -16.90 -4.85 -4.26
CA ARG A 30 -15.49 -5.26 -4.10
C ARG A 30 -15.31 -6.74 -4.39
N THR A 31 -16.15 -7.59 -3.77
CA THR A 31 -16.08 -9.04 -3.97
C THR A 31 -16.31 -9.42 -5.44
N GLU A 32 -17.23 -8.75 -6.13
CA GLU A 32 -17.49 -8.99 -7.54
C GLU A 32 -16.29 -8.61 -8.42
N LEU A 33 -15.68 -7.43 -8.20
CA LEU A 33 -14.48 -7.00 -8.94
C LEU A 33 -13.29 -7.93 -8.69
N ILE A 34 -13.08 -8.36 -7.45
CA ILE A 34 -12.05 -9.35 -7.12
C ILE A 34 -12.29 -10.64 -7.89
N ARG A 35 -13.51 -11.19 -7.88
CA ARG A 35 -13.85 -12.42 -8.64
C ARG A 35 -13.66 -12.25 -10.15
N ARG A 36 -13.97 -11.08 -10.71
CA ARG A 36 -13.71 -10.79 -12.13
C ARG A 36 -12.21 -10.80 -12.45
N LEU A 37 -11.39 -10.18 -11.60
CA LEU A 37 -9.93 -10.21 -11.71
C LEU A 37 -9.40 -11.64 -11.60
N GLU A 38 -9.81 -12.39 -10.59
CA GLU A 38 -9.41 -13.80 -10.40
C GLU A 38 -9.73 -14.65 -11.66
N LYS A 39 -10.95 -14.52 -12.18
CA LYS A 39 -11.36 -15.23 -13.40
C LYS A 39 -10.55 -14.81 -14.63
N LYS A 40 -10.31 -13.51 -14.82
CA LYS A 40 -9.57 -12.94 -15.96
C LYS A 40 -8.11 -13.35 -15.94
N ARG A 41 -7.50 -13.32 -14.75
CA ARG A 41 -6.07 -13.57 -14.56
C ARG A 41 -5.74 -15.00 -14.15
N ARG A 42 -6.76 -15.80 -13.80
CA ARG A 42 -6.62 -17.17 -13.29
C ARG A 42 -5.67 -17.23 -12.08
N SER A 43 -5.85 -16.31 -11.15
CA SER A 43 -5.01 -16.09 -9.97
C SER A 43 -5.86 -15.94 -8.73
N ARG A 44 -5.27 -16.07 -7.55
CA ARG A 44 -5.84 -15.60 -6.30
C ARG A 44 -5.56 -14.11 -6.16
N VAL A 45 -6.59 -13.29 -5.98
CA VAL A 45 -6.44 -11.87 -5.75
C VAL A 45 -6.51 -11.57 -4.24
N ILE A 46 -5.47 -10.94 -3.72
CA ILE A 46 -5.38 -10.47 -2.33
C ILE A 46 -5.29 -8.93 -2.37
N THR A 47 -5.95 -8.25 -1.44
CA THR A 47 -5.88 -6.78 -1.36
C THR A 47 -5.29 -6.38 -0.01
N LEU A 48 -4.28 -5.52 -0.02
CA LEU A 48 -3.72 -4.84 1.14
C LEU A 48 -3.73 -3.33 0.83
N ILE A 49 -4.82 -2.68 1.22
CA ILE A 49 -5.11 -1.30 0.83
C ILE A 49 -5.37 -0.46 2.08
N HIS A 50 -4.41 0.40 2.41
CA HIS A 50 -4.49 1.37 3.48
C HIS A 50 -4.78 2.76 2.91
N ARG A 51 -6.01 3.24 3.06
CA ARG A 51 -6.38 4.63 2.80
C ARG A 51 -6.20 5.41 4.10
N GLN A 52 -5.15 6.21 4.19
CA GLN A 52 -4.77 6.94 5.40
C GLN A 52 -5.84 7.92 5.89
N GLU A 53 -6.59 8.48 4.95
CA GLU A 53 -7.54 9.55 5.24
C GLU A 53 -8.95 9.02 5.57
N ALA A 54 -9.16 7.69 5.57
CA ALA A 54 -10.49 7.09 5.64
C ALA A 54 -11.06 6.92 7.05
N LEU A 55 -10.27 7.12 8.11
CA LEU A 55 -10.72 6.91 9.48
C LEU A 55 -10.47 8.14 10.34
N SER A 56 -11.56 8.84 10.61
CA SER A 56 -11.60 9.85 11.66
C SER A 56 -12.49 9.31 12.77
N PHE A 57 -11.90 8.97 13.91
CA PHE A 57 -12.65 8.69 15.13
C PHE A 57 -12.71 9.96 15.96
N LEU A 58 -13.89 10.49 16.17
CA LEU A 58 -14.11 11.77 16.88
C LEU A 58 -13.31 12.96 16.29
N GLY A 59 -13.08 12.97 14.96
CA GLY A 59 -12.32 14.04 14.31
C GLY A 59 -10.81 13.87 14.36
N ILE A 60 -10.29 12.78 14.94
CA ILE A 60 -8.86 12.46 14.96
C ILE A 60 -8.56 11.53 13.78
N PRO A 61 -7.67 11.90 12.84
CA PRO A 61 -7.29 11.01 11.74
C PRO A 61 -6.58 9.78 12.31
N VAL A 62 -7.09 8.59 12.00
CA VAL A 62 -6.44 7.32 12.34
C VAL A 62 -5.71 6.83 11.10
N SER A 63 -4.40 6.96 11.10
CA SER A 63 -3.55 6.41 10.04
C SER A 63 -3.48 4.88 10.18
N ARG A 64 -3.69 4.17 9.07
CA ARG A 64 -3.50 2.72 9.01
C ARG A 64 -2.14 2.41 8.39
N TYR A 65 -1.43 1.50 9.03
CA TYR A 65 -0.14 0.97 8.62
C TYR A 65 -0.21 -0.55 8.60
N ILE A 66 0.72 -1.20 7.91
CA ILE A 66 0.83 -2.67 7.96
C ILE A 66 1.07 -3.09 9.40
N ASP A 67 0.18 -3.90 9.93
CA ASP A 67 0.22 -4.42 11.29
C ASP A 67 0.21 -5.95 11.33
N ILE A 68 0.16 -6.53 12.53
CA ILE A 68 0.17 -7.99 12.71
C ILE A 68 -1.11 -8.62 12.17
N GLU A 69 -2.26 -7.96 12.31
CA GLU A 69 -3.54 -8.47 11.79
C GLU A 69 -3.49 -8.57 10.26
N ASP A 70 -2.95 -7.56 9.59
CA ASP A 70 -2.75 -7.59 8.14
C ASP A 70 -1.88 -8.77 7.71
N SER A 71 -0.74 -8.98 8.40
CA SER A 71 0.14 -10.10 8.09
C SER A 71 -0.55 -11.45 8.30
N GLU A 72 -1.28 -11.64 9.39
CA GLU A 72 -2.04 -12.87 9.65
C GLU A 72 -3.08 -13.14 8.55
N GLN A 73 -3.83 -12.13 8.12
CA GLN A 73 -4.84 -12.26 7.07
C GLN A 73 -4.20 -12.57 5.71
N VAL A 74 -3.13 -11.90 5.33
CA VAL A 74 -2.42 -12.14 4.07
C VAL A 74 -1.77 -13.54 4.08
N LEU A 75 -1.08 -13.92 5.17
CA LEU A 75 -0.50 -15.26 5.31
C LEU A 75 -1.57 -16.36 5.26
N ARG A 76 -2.72 -16.11 5.86
CA ARG A 76 -3.87 -17.03 5.77
C ARG A 76 -4.36 -17.17 4.33
N ALA A 77 -4.50 -16.06 3.59
CA ALA A 77 -4.91 -16.08 2.20
C ALA A 77 -3.90 -16.84 1.32
N ILE A 78 -2.60 -16.62 1.51
CA ILE A 78 -1.53 -17.36 0.81
C ILE A 78 -1.61 -18.85 1.11
N ARG A 79 -1.77 -19.24 2.38
CA ARG A 79 -1.86 -20.64 2.82
C ARG A 79 -3.07 -21.38 2.25
N LEU A 80 -4.18 -20.68 2.06
CA LEU A 80 -5.41 -21.22 1.46
C LEU A 80 -5.37 -21.23 -0.07
N THR A 81 -4.33 -20.68 -0.69
CA THR A 81 -4.15 -20.68 -2.14
C THR A 81 -3.40 -21.96 -2.56
N PRO A 82 -3.91 -22.74 -3.54
CA PRO A 82 -3.19 -23.88 -4.07
C PRO A 82 -1.78 -23.50 -4.56
N PRO A 83 -0.76 -24.35 -4.34
CA PRO A 83 0.62 -24.02 -4.70
C PRO A 83 0.85 -23.67 -6.18
N GLU A 84 0.04 -24.24 -7.07
CA GLU A 84 0.09 -24.01 -8.52
C GLU A 84 -0.68 -22.76 -8.99
N MET A 85 -1.47 -22.16 -8.10
CA MET A 85 -2.30 -20.99 -8.45
C MET A 85 -1.50 -19.70 -8.26
N PRO A 86 -1.35 -18.87 -9.28
CA PRO A 86 -0.72 -17.55 -9.17
C PRO A 86 -1.42 -16.65 -8.15
N ILE A 87 -0.65 -15.76 -7.53
CA ILE A 87 -1.17 -14.74 -6.60
C ILE A 87 -0.99 -13.36 -7.22
N ASP A 88 -2.06 -12.58 -7.20
CA ASP A 88 -2.08 -11.16 -7.52
C ASP A 88 -2.37 -10.36 -6.24
N LEU A 89 -1.38 -9.65 -5.73
CA LEU A 89 -1.53 -8.76 -4.57
C LEU A 89 -1.74 -7.32 -5.05
N ILE A 90 -2.87 -6.72 -4.72
CA ILE A 90 -3.12 -5.29 -4.92
C ILE A 90 -2.67 -4.56 -3.67
N LEU A 91 -1.62 -3.75 -3.80
CA LEU A 91 -0.90 -3.13 -2.70
C LEU A 91 -0.98 -1.61 -2.76
N HIS A 92 -1.51 -1.00 -1.70
CA HIS A 92 -1.52 0.45 -1.52
C HIS A 92 -1.34 0.75 -0.03
N THR A 93 -0.14 1.20 0.36
CA THR A 93 0.21 1.33 1.78
C THR A 93 1.37 2.31 2.01
N PRO A 94 1.36 3.06 3.12
CA PRO A 94 2.52 3.84 3.55
C PRO A 94 3.63 2.98 4.19
N GLY A 95 3.41 1.67 4.35
CA GLY A 95 4.30 0.78 5.10
C GLY A 95 3.73 0.42 6.46
N GLY A 96 4.59 0.08 7.41
CA GLY A 96 4.20 -0.28 8.77
C GLY A 96 5.25 -1.10 9.53
N LEU A 97 4.79 -2.02 10.38
CA LEU A 97 5.66 -2.85 11.20
C LEU A 97 6.58 -3.72 10.33
N VAL A 98 7.89 -3.61 10.55
CA VAL A 98 8.91 -4.39 9.82
C VAL A 98 8.61 -5.88 9.88
N LEU A 99 8.30 -6.41 11.08
CA LEU A 99 7.96 -7.82 11.28
C LEU A 99 6.80 -8.27 10.36
N ALA A 100 5.72 -7.51 10.31
CA ALA A 100 4.55 -7.85 9.50
C ALA A 100 4.87 -7.79 8.00
N ALA A 101 5.58 -6.74 7.56
CA ALA A 101 5.99 -6.58 6.17
C ALA A 101 6.94 -7.71 5.72
N GLU A 102 7.92 -8.08 6.54
CA GLU A 102 8.83 -9.21 6.27
C GLU A 102 8.10 -10.54 6.18
N GLN A 103 7.17 -10.81 7.11
CA GLN A 103 6.36 -12.02 7.07
C GLN A 103 5.60 -12.15 5.75
N ILE A 104 4.94 -11.07 5.32
CA ILE A 104 4.21 -11.03 4.03
C ILE A 104 5.18 -11.22 2.87
N ALA A 105 6.26 -10.44 2.82
CA ALA A 105 7.24 -10.48 1.73
C ALA A 105 7.85 -11.88 1.56
N PHE A 106 8.31 -12.49 2.64
CA PHE A 106 8.89 -13.84 2.58
C PHE A 106 7.85 -14.93 2.27
N ALA A 107 6.60 -14.77 2.70
CA ALA A 107 5.54 -15.72 2.34
C ALA A 107 5.23 -15.66 0.85
N LEU A 108 5.12 -14.47 0.27
CA LEU A 108 4.95 -14.28 -1.18
C LEU A 108 6.14 -14.85 -1.95
N ALA A 109 7.37 -14.52 -1.54
CA ALA A 109 8.59 -14.99 -2.19
C ALA A 109 8.77 -16.52 -2.14
N ARG A 110 8.14 -17.22 -1.20
CA ARG A 110 8.17 -18.71 -1.10
C ARG A 110 7.02 -19.38 -1.84
N HIS A 111 6.03 -18.63 -2.30
CA HIS A 111 4.90 -19.21 -3.05
C HIS A 111 5.41 -19.83 -4.35
N PRO A 112 5.06 -21.12 -4.67
CA PRO A 112 5.65 -21.82 -5.82
C PRO A 112 5.22 -21.24 -7.17
N ALA A 113 3.96 -20.78 -7.28
CA ALA A 113 3.46 -20.17 -8.51
C ALA A 113 3.79 -18.67 -8.56
N LYS A 114 3.65 -18.08 -9.73
CA LYS A 114 3.95 -16.66 -9.98
C LYS A 114 3.19 -15.73 -9.05
N VAL A 115 3.89 -14.79 -8.44
CA VAL A 115 3.35 -13.71 -7.63
C VAL A 115 3.50 -12.38 -8.38
N THR A 116 2.38 -11.69 -8.60
CA THR A 116 2.36 -10.33 -9.17
C THR A 116 1.87 -9.34 -8.11
N VAL A 117 2.62 -8.27 -7.89
CA VAL A 117 2.18 -7.15 -7.03
C VAL A 117 1.79 -5.96 -7.89
N PHE A 118 0.57 -5.48 -7.71
CA PHE A 118 0.04 -4.29 -8.36
C PHE A 118 0.08 -3.10 -7.42
N VAL A 119 0.72 -2.01 -7.83
CA VAL A 119 0.80 -0.77 -7.05
C VAL A 119 0.09 0.33 -7.84
N PRO A 120 -1.19 0.60 -7.56
CA PRO A 120 -1.98 1.58 -8.32
C PRO A 120 -1.67 3.03 -7.97
N HIS A 121 -0.97 3.30 -6.87
CA HIS A 121 -0.62 4.67 -6.48
C HIS A 121 0.70 4.73 -5.70
N TYR A 122 0.81 4.10 -4.52
CA TYR A 122 2.08 4.04 -3.79
C TYR A 122 2.19 2.81 -2.89
N ALA A 123 3.43 2.36 -2.68
CA ALA A 123 3.77 1.36 -1.68
C ALA A 123 5.11 1.75 -1.05
N MET A 124 5.05 2.36 0.16
CA MET A 124 6.21 2.93 0.83
C MET A 124 6.79 1.97 1.86
N SER A 125 8.05 2.13 2.20
CA SER A 125 8.69 1.42 3.32
C SER A 125 8.48 -0.10 3.27
N GLY A 126 7.83 -0.71 4.28
CA GLY A 126 7.43 -2.13 4.27
C GLY A 126 6.60 -2.54 3.05
N GLY A 127 5.85 -1.60 2.45
CA GLY A 127 5.15 -1.83 1.17
C GLY A 127 6.11 -2.03 0.01
N THR A 128 7.20 -1.27 -0.05
CA THR A 128 8.28 -1.47 -1.03
C THR A 128 8.92 -2.84 -0.86
N LEU A 129 9.20 -3.26 0.38
CA LEU A 129 9.76 -4.59 0.67
C LEU A 129 8.84 -5.70 0.12
N ILE A 130 7.53 -5.58 0.33
CA ILE A 130 6.53 -6.52 -0.19
C ILE A 130 6.50 -6.49 -1.72
N ALA A 131 6.53 -5.33 -2.35
CA ALA A 131 6.54 -5.21 -3.80
C ALA A 131 7.80 -5.86 -4.41
N LEU A 132 8.96 -5.62 -3.80
CA LEU A 132 10.23 -6.23 -4.20
C LEU A 132 10.29 -7.74 -3.99
N ALA A 133 9.42 -8.33 -3.19
CA ALA A 133 9.33 -9.78 -3.00
C ALA A 133 8.64 -10.51 -4.17
N ALA A 134 7.80 -9.83 -4.96
CA ALA A 134 7.02 -10.42 -6.06
C ALA A 134 7.87 -10.82 -7.27
N ASP A 135 7.44 -11.80 -8.05
CA ASP A 135 8.10 -12.16 -9.33
C ASP A 135 7.90 -11.09 -10.39
N GLU A 136 6.77 -10.39 -10.34
CA GLU A 136 6.43 -9.30 -11.23
C GLU A 136 5.83 -8.14 -10.45
N ILE A 137 6.25 -6.92 -10.78
CA ILE A 137 5.69 -5.69 -10.25
C ILE A 137 4.97 -4.98 -11.39
N VAL A 138 3.72 -4.59 -11.16
CA VAL A 138 2.94 -3.74 -12.08
C VAL A 138 2.63 -2.43 -11.36
N LEU A 139 3.17 -1.35 -11.88
CA LEU A 139 3.01 0.01 -11.33
C LEU A 139 2.07 0.82 -12.24
N ASP A 140 1.24 1.69 -11.68
CA ASP A 140 0.74 2.83 -12.45
C ASP A 140 1.92 3.69 -12.91
N GLU A 141 1.81 4.36 -14.04
CA GLU A 141 2.91 5.21 -14.57
C GLU A 141 3.35 6.30 -13.58
N ASN A 142 2.43 6.76 -12.72
CA ASN A 142 2.68 7.76 -11.68
C ASN A 142 2.82 7.14 -10.28
N ALA A 143 2.79 5.82 -10.16
CA ALA A 143 2.97 5.17 -8.88
C ALA A 143 4.42 5.28 -8.39
N VAL A 144 4.56 5.27 -7.08
CA VAL A 144 5.86 5.37 -6.44
C VAL A 144 6.07 4.26 -5.42
N LEU A 145 7.32 3.84 -5.29
CA LEU A 145 7.82 3.11 -4.14
C LEU A 145 8.59 4.07 -3.22
N GLY A 146 9.02 3.61 -2.06
CA GLY A 146 9.82 4.42 -1.15
C GLY A 146 11.04 3.70 -0.62
N PRO A 147 11.93 4.40 0.11
CA PRO A 147 12.99 3.79 0.86
C PRO A 147 12.46 2.77 1.88
N VAL A 148 13.30 1.83 2.25
CA VAL A 148 13.00 0.79 3.27
C VAL A 148 13.91 1.00 4.49
N ASP A 149 14.19 2.26 4.81
CA ASP A 149 15.04 2.63 5.93
C ASP A 149 14.27 2.51 7.26
N PRO A 150 14.82 1.82 8.26
CA PRO A 150 14.14 1.65 9.55
C PRO A 150 13.93 2.97 10.27
N GLN A 151 12.75 3.12 10.87
CA GLN A 151 12.41 4.24 11.76
C GLN A 151 12.38 3.76 13.20
N LEU A 152 13.03 4.50 14.11
CA LEU A 152 13.04 4.25 15.56
C LEU A 152 12.35 5.40 16.27
N GLY A 153 11.06 5.23 16.56
CA GLY A 153 10.20 6.31 17.02
C GLY A 153 10.04 7.36 15.92
N GLU A 154 10.46 8.60 16.21
CA GLU A 154 10.33 9.73 15.26
C GLU A 154 11.59 9.93 14.37
N TYR A 155 12.64 9.12 14.57
CA TYR A 155 13.92 9.34 13.89
C TYR A 155 14.30 8.19 12.97
N PRO A 156 14.80 8.50 11.75
CA PRO A 156 15.45 7.51 10.89
C PRO A 156 16.68 6.90 11.59
N ALA A 157 16.84 5.58 11.49
CA ALA A 157 17.99 4.88 12.07
C ALA A 157 19.33 5.46 11.57
N ALA A 158 19.41 5.81 10.29
CA ALA A 158 20.59 6.44 9.69
C ALA A 158 20.92 7.79 10.34
N SER A 159 19.90 8.60 10.68
CA SER A 159 20.08 9.90 11.33
C SER A 159 20.58 9.75 12.77
N ILE A 160 20.09 8.74 13.50
CA ILE A 160 20.61 8.43 14.85
C ILE A 160 22.10 8.07 14.75
N LEU A 161 22.48 7.22 13.80
CA LEU A 161 23.89 6.84 13.60
C LEU A 161 24.78 8.00 13.16
N SER A 162 24.24 9.02 12.51
CA SER A 162 24.99 10.20 12.09
C SER A 162 25.48 11.03 13.30
N VAL A 163 24.77 10.99 14.44
CA VAL A 163 25.17 11.67 15.67
C VAL A 163 26.51 11.13 16.18
N LEU A 164 26.75 9.81 16.08
CA LEU A 164 28.02 9.18 16.49
C LEU A 164 29.20 9.64 15.64
N LYS A 165 28.95 10.07 14.40
CA LYS A 165 30.00 10.59 13.51
C LYS A 165 30.24 12.09 13.70
N ALA A 166 29.24 12.81 14.21
CA ALA A 166 29.27 14.27 14.34
C ALA A 166 29.80 14.74 15.70
N LYS A 167 29.79 13.89 16.73
CA LYS A 167 30.18 14.25 18.10
C LYS A 167 31.17 13.24 18.67
N PRO A 168 32.10 13.68 19.52
CA PRO A 168 32.91 12.77 20.34
C PRO A 168 32.02 12.01 21.31
N ILE A 169 32.39 10.77 21.64
CA ILE A 169 31.55 9.85 22.41
C ILE A 169 31.19 10.38 23.79
N GLU A 170 32.11 11.17 24.41
CA GLU A 170 31.95 11.78 25.74
C GLU A 170 30.87 12.88 25.75
N ALA A 171 30.50 13.39 24.57
CA ALA A 171 29.46 14.41 24.39
C ALA A 171 28.10 13.85 23.99
N ILE A 172 27.97 12.52 23.99
CA ILE A 172 26.73 11.80 23.62
C ILE A 172 26.15 11.17 24.88
N ASP A 173 24.85 11.36 25.07
CA ASP A 173 24.14 10.75 26.21
C ASP A 173 23.90 9.25 25.99
N ASP A 174 23.74 8.49 27.09
CA ASP A 174 23.58 7.02 27.05
C ASP A 174 22.37 6.58 26.24
N ARG A 175 21.27 7.34 26.26
CA ARG A 175 20.06 7.02 25.48
C ARG A 175 20.35 7.07 24.00
N THR A 176 21.08 8.06 23.51
CA THR A 176 21.49 8.16 22.11
C THR A 176 22.42 7.02 21.72
N LEU A 177 23.34 6.61 22.60
CA LEU A 177 24.22 5.46 22.37
C LEU A 177 23.43 4.15 22.26
N ILE A 178 22.48 3.92 23.17
CA ILE A 178 21.57 2.75 23.12
C ILE A 178 20.76 2.76 21.83
N LEU A 179 20.15 3.90 21.45
CA LEU A 179 19.40 4.02 20.22
C LEU A 179 20.27 3.78 18.98
N ALA A 180 21.53 4.18 19.00
CA ALA A 180 22.46 3.94 17.89
C ALA A 180 22.79 2.45 17.73
N ASP A 181 22.96 1.68 18.82
CA ASP A 181 23.11 0.24 18.76
C ASP A 181 21.86 -0.44 18.16
N VAL A 182 20.67 -0.05 18.61
CA VAL A 182 19.39 -0.54 18.04
C VAL A 182 19.26 -0.16 16.56
N ALA A 183 19.59 1.08 16.19
CA ALA A 183 19.57 1.57 14.82
C ALA A 183 20.49 0.74 13.90
N GLN A 184 21.69 0.44 14.34
CA GLN A 184 22.64 -0.40 13.59
C GLN A 184 22.11 -1.81 13.37
N LYS A 185 21.46 -2.40 14.38
CA LYS A 185 20.84 -3.73 14.29
C LYS A 185 19.67 -3.70 13.29
N ALA A 186 18.78 -2.72 13.41
CA ALA A 186 17.62 -2.57 12.53
C ALA A 186 18.03 -2.40 11.06
N MET A 187 19.01 -1.53 10.78
CA MET A 187 19.52 -1.34 9.41
C MET A 187 20.12 -2.61 8.83
N ARG A 188 20.88 -3.38 9.62
CA ARG A 188 21.40 -4.67 9.16
C ARG A 188 20.30 -5.67 8.86
N GLN A 189 19.30 -5.79 9.72
CA GLN A 189 18.17 -6.70 9.52
C GLN A 189 17.42 -6.39 8.23
N VAL A 190 16.98 -5.16 8.04
CA VAL A 190 16.25 -4.75 6.84
C VAL A 190 17.09 -4.93 5.58
N ARG A 191 18.37 -4.58 5.64
CA ARG A 191 19.29 -4.80 4.52
C ARG A 191 19.41 -6.28 4.16
N THR A 192 19.60 -7.16 5.15
CA THR A 192 19.67 -8.62 4.92
C THR A 192 18.39 -9.14 4.31
N SER A 193 17.22 -8.72 4.81
CA SER A 193 15.92 -9.10 4.25
C SER A 193 15.77 -8.68 2.80
N LEU A 194 16.18 -7.46 2.45
CA LEU A 194 16.17 -6.96 1.06
C LEU A 194 17.14 -7.77 0.17
N GLU A 195 18.37 -8.03 0.64
CA GLU A 195 19.34 -8.86 -0.10
C GLU A 195 18.78 -10.24 -0.39
N ASP A 196 18.21 -10.91 0.61
CA ASP A 196 17.66 -12.27 0.48
C ASP A 196 16.50 -12.34 -0.51
N LEU A 197 15.66 -11.31 -0.56
CA LEU A 197 14.56 -11.21 -1.51
C LEU A 197 15.07 -10.92 -2.94
N LEU A 198 16.01 -9.99 -3.09
CA LEU A 198 16.52 -9.55 -4.39
C LEU A 198 17.45 -10.59 -5.06
N ARG A 199 18.26 -11.33 -4.31
CA ARG A 199 19.12 -12.41 -4.83
C ARG A 199 18.36 -13.51 -5.58
N ARG A 200 17.08 -13.64 -5.33
CA ARG A 200 16.21 -14.59 -6.05
C ARG A 200 15.95 -14.21 -7.51
N LYS A 201 16.22 -12.96 -7.89
CA LYS A 201 15.76 -12.36 -9.16
C LYS A 201 16.87 -11.68 -9.94
N MET A 202 17.98 -11.41 -9.31
CA MET A 202 19.09 -10.66 -9.90
C MET A 202 20.42 -11.14 -9.37
N ASP A 203 21.48 -10.65 -10.01
CA ASP A 203 22.86 -10.92 -9.59
C ASP A 203 23.10 -10.52 -8.12
N GLU A 204 23.93 -11.29 -7.41
CA GLU A 204 24.18 -11.09 -5.98
C GLU A 204 24.75 -9.70 -5.66
N GLN A 205 25.68 -9.19 -6.50
CA GLN A 205 26.26 -7.87 -6.29
C GLN A 205 25.22 -6.77 -6.51
N ILE A 206 24.40 -6.89 -7.55
CA ILE A 206 23.32 -5.94 -7.82
C ILE A 206 22.29 -5.95 -6.68
N ALA A 207 21.94 -7.16 -6.18
CA ALA A 207 21.04 -7.31 -5.04
C ALA A 207 21.58 -6.62 -3.78
N ALA A 208 22.86 -6.80 -3.47
CA ALA A 208 23.52 -6.16 -2.32
C ALA A 208 23.58 -4.64 -2.44
N ASP A 209 23.87 -4.11 -3.63
CA ASP A 209 23.94 -2.67 -3.87
C ASP A 209 22.55 -2.01 -3.78
N LEU A 210 21.52 -2.67 -4.31
CA LEU A 210 20.13 -2.20 -4.18
C LEU A 210 19.64 -2.29 -2.74
N ALA A 211 19.91 -3.38 -2.04
CA ALA A 211 19.52 -3.52 -0.64
C ALA A 211 20.14 -2.41 0.23
N ARG A 212 21.41 -2.07 -0.05
CA ARG A 212 22.10 -0.94 0.57
C ARG A 212 21.41 0.37 0.22
N LEU A 213 21.17 0.61 -1.06
CA LEU A 213 20.56 1.83 -1.57
C LEU A 213 19.22 2.13 -0.90
N PHE A 214 18.36 1.12 -0.75
CA PHE A 214 17.02 1.27 -0.18
C PHE A 214 17.02 1.37 1.36
N SER A 215 18.02 0.82 2.07
CA SER A 215 18.01 0.73 3.54
C SER A 215 18.92 1.70 4.27
N GLU A 216 19.88 2.37 3.61
CA GLU A 216 20.93 3.18 4.27
C GLU A 216 20.48 4.62 4.62
N GLY A 217 19.22 4.99 4.38
CA GLY A 217 18.73 6.34 4.69
C GLY A 217 19.35 7.42 3.81
N ARG A 218 19.55 7.12 2.53
CA ARG A 218 20.05 8.07 1.54
C ARG A 218 19.06 9.22 1.30
N TRP A 219 17.77 8.94 1.43
CA TRP A 219 16.67 9.87 1.25
C TRP A 219 15.88 10.06 2.55
N THR A 220 14.95 10.97 2.56
CA THR A 220 13.90 11.01 3.59
C THR A 220 12.98 9.81 3.45
N HIS A 221 12.36 9.38 4.54
CA HIS A 221 11.53 8.17 4.55
C HIS A 221 10.33 8.23 3.59
N ASP A 222 9.86 9.41 3.28
CA ASP A 222 8.74 9.71 2.36
C ASP A 222 9.18 10.02 0.92
N TYR A 223 10.46 9.83 0.59
CA TYR A 223 10.97 10.12 -0.75
C TYR A 223 10.30 9.22 -1.80
N PRO A 224 9.66 9.82 -2.84
CA PRO A 224 8.95 9.07 -3.87
C PRO A 224 9.92 8.58 -4.94
N ILE A 225 10.17 7.28 -5.00
CA ILE A 225 10.97 6.63 -6.04
C ILE A 225 10.02 6.26 -7.19
N GLY A 226 10.03 7.07 -8.24
CA GLY A 226 9.17 6.88 -9.42
C GLY A 226 9.70 5.83 -10.39
N THR A 227 8.90 5.57 -11.43
CA THR A 227 9.21 4.56 -12.47
C THR A 227 10.55 4.80 -13.17
N ASP A 228 10.91 6.05 -13.45
CA ASP A 228 12.20 6.38 -14.10
C ASP A 228 13.41 6.03 -13.21
N GLU A 229 13.31 6.25 -11.90
CA GLU A 229 14.39 5.88 -10.96
C GLU A 229 14.47 4.37 -10.78
N LEU A 230 13.32 3.69 -10.63
CA LEU A 230 13.27 2.23 -10.54
C LEU A 230 13.90 1.57 -11.77
N ALA A 231 13.62 2.08 -12.96
CA ALA A 231 14.25 1.61 -14.20
C ALA A 231 15.78 1.82 -14.19
N ARG A 232 16.25 2.98 -13.74
CA ARG A 232 17.70 3.25 -13.58
C ARG A 232 18.38 2.35 -12.57
N PHE A 233 17.67 1.93 -11.55
CA PHE A 233 18.15 0.96 -10.56
C PHE A 233 18.11 -0.50 -11.06
N GLY A 234 17.62 -0.74 -12.28
CA GLY A 234 17.50 -2.08 -12.86
C GLY A 234 16.35 -2.91 -12.30
N ILE A 235 15.42 -2.31 -11.57
CA ILE A 235 14.21 -2.96 -11.09
C ILE A 235 13.24 -3.12 -12.27
N ARG A 236 12.86 -4.37 -12.55
CA ARG A 236 11.93 -4.69 -13.64
C ARG A 236 10.50 -4.53 -13.16
N PHE A 237 9.70 -3.80 -13.92
CA PHE A 237 8.27 -3.62 -13.70
C PHE A 237 7.53 -3.46 -15.02
N ARG A 238 6.21 -3.49 -14.97
CA ARG A 238 5.30 -3.20 -16.08
C ARG A 238 4.37 -2.06 -15.67
N THR A 239 3.73 -1.41 -16.65
CA THR A 239 2.78 -0.31 -16.41
C THR A 239 1.37 -0.58 -16.92
N ASP A 240 1.12 -1.77 -17.47
CA ASP A 240 -0.20 -2.15 -17.98
C ASP A 240 -1.16 -2.58 -16.85
N MET A 241 -1.53 -1.63 -16.02
CA MET A 241 -2.44 -1.80 -14.90
C MET A 241 -3.85 -2.15 -15.39
N PRO A 242 -4.47 -3.27 -14.93
CA PRO A 242 -5.84 -3.59 -15.26
C PRO A 242 -6.84 -2.52 -14.77
N GLU A 243 -7.79 -2.13 -15.63
CA GLU A 243 -8.80 -1.12 -15.29
C GLU A 243 -9.65 -1.52 -14.07
N GLU A 244 -9.88 -2.81 -13.89
CA GLU A 244 -10.61 -3.34 -12.74
C GLU A 244 -9.95 -2.99 -11.40
N ILE A 245 -8.62 -2.80 -11.37
CA ILE A 245 -7.88 -2.38 -10.17
C ILE A 245 -8.21 -0.92 -9.83
N TYR A 246 -8.24 -0.01 -10.81
CA TYR A 246 -8.65 1.37 -10.58
C TYR A 246 -10.08 1.46 -10.04
N ARG A 247 -11.01 0.74 -10.66
CA ARG A 247 -12.39 0.64 -10.18
C ARG A 247 -12.49 0.05 -8.76
N LEU A 248 -11.62 -0.92 -8.44
CA LEU A 248 -11.56 -1.48 -7.09
C LEU A 248 -11.07 -0.43 -6.08
N MET A 249 -10.06 0.37 -6.44
CA MET A 249 -9.54 1.45 -5.60
C MET A 249 -10.60 2.52 -5.28
N GLU A 250 -11.51 2.83 -6.20
CA GLU A 250 -12.64 3.75 -5.98
C GLU A 250 -13.60 3.25 -4.90
N LEU A 251 -13.70 1.93 -4.71
CA LEU A 251 -14.52 1.33 -3.66
C LEU A 251 -13.87 1.34 -2.25
N TYR A 252 -12.63 1.83 -2.14
CA TYR A 252 -11.97 2.15 -0.89
C TYR A 252 -11.97 3.68 -0.72
N PRO A 253 -13.07 4.28 -0.26
CA PRO A 253 -13.21 5.72 -0.22
C PRO A 253 -12.21 6.35 0.74
N GLN A 254 -11.69 7.49 0.31
CA GLN A 254 -11.13 8.46 1.23
C GLN A 254 -12.26 9.18 1.98
N PRO A 255 -12.04 9.72 3.19
CA PRO A 255 -13.08 10.45 3.88
C PRO A 255 -13.53 11.61 3.00
N ALA A 256 -14.83 11.64 2.70
CA ALA A 256 -15.42 12.76 2.02
C ALA A 256 -15.29 13.99 2.92
N GLY A 257 -14.32 14.85 2.65
CA GLY A 257 -14.36 16.21 3.14
C GLY A 257 -15.67 16.88 2.69
N ARG A 258 -16.15 17.87 3.42
CA ARG A 258 -17.37 18.63 3.04
C ARG A 258 -17.28 19.23 1.63
N ARG A 259 -16.08 19.32 1.06
CA ARG A 259 -15.81 19.74 -0.32
C ARG A 259 -14.66 18.89 -0.87
N PRO A 260 -14.78 18.36 -2.10
CA PRO A 260 -13.66 17.63 -2.71
C PRO A 260 -12.48 18.60 -2.96
N SER A 261 -11.29 18.17 -2.60
CA SER A 261 -10.05 18.93 -2.88
C SER A 261 -9.72 18.95 -4.37
N VAL A 262 -10.13 17.90 -5.10
CA VAL A 262 -9.96 17.78 -6.55
C VAL A 262 -11.31 17.49 -7.17
N GLN A 263 -11.66 18.21 -8.22
CA GLN A 263 -12.90 18.03 -8.97
C GLN A 263 -12.62 18.06 -10.46
N TYR A 264 -13.14 17.10 -11.20
CA TYR A 264 -13.05 17.02 -12.64
C TYR A 264 -14.30 16.34 -13.21
N ILE A 265 -14.54 16.55 -14.51
CA ILE A 265 -15.57 15.83 -15.26
C ILE A 265 -14.90 14.63 -15.92
N PRO A 266 -15.25 13.37 -15.60
CA PRO A 266 -14.67 12.19 -16.22
C PRO A 266 -14.87 12.20 -17.74
N PHE A 267 -13.84 11.89 -18.49
CA PHE A 267 -13.90 11.72 -19.93
C PHE A 267 -14.05 10.22 -20.28
N PRO A 268 -14.84 9.84 -21.30
CA PRO A 268 -15.70 10.70 -22.12
C PRO A 268 -16.94 11.16 -21.36
N TYR A 269 -17.21 12.44 -21.42
CA TYR A 269 -18.48 12.99 -20.89
C TYR A 269 -19.59 12.85 -21.93
N GLU A 270 -20.80 12.52 -21.51
CA GLU A 270 -21.97 12.52 -22.38
C GLU A 270 -22.21 13.96 -22.85
N ARG A 271 -22.24 14.19 -24.16
CA ARG A 271 -22.67 15.49 -24.69
C ARG A 271 -24.10 15.75 -24.23
N PRO A 272 -24.44 16.95 -23.76
CA PRO A 272 -25.82 17.30 -23.53
C PRO A 272 -26.62 16.99 -24.79
N TYR A 273 -27.73 16.28 -24.63
CA TYR A 273 -28.62 15.93 -25.74
C TYR A 273 -29.04 17.23 -26.48
N GLU A 274 -28.46 17.46 -27.66
CA GLU A 274 -28.90 18.51 -28.55
C GLU A 274 -30.31 18.15 -29.01
N ARG A 275 -31.32 18.86 -28.49
CA ARG A 275 -32.71 18.71 -28.99
C ARG A 275 -32.65 18.98 -30.48
N PRO A 276 -33.16 18.08 -31.35
CA PRO A 276 -33.24 18.33 -32.76
C PRO A 276 -34.11 19.63 -32.94
N GLU A 277 -33.49 20.60 -33.62
CA GLU A 277 -34.22 21.81 -34.02
C GLU A 277 -35.55 21.44 -34.70
N ARG A 278 -36.66 21.87 -34.16
CA ARG A 278 -37.94 21.75 -34.82
C ARG A 278 -37.84 22.53 -36.12
N ARG A 279 -37.66 21.86 -37.25
CA ARG A 279 -37.86 22.45 -38.57
C ARG A 279 -39.28 23.01 -38.59
N SER A 280 -39.41 24.33 -38.50
CA SER A 280 -40.62 25.07 -38.80
C SER A 280 -40.99 24.81 -40.30
N ARG A 281 -42.14 24.23 -40.48
CA ARG A 281 -42.78 24.19 -41.81
C ARG A 281 -43.56 25.50 -42.01
#